data_a24a3ee0f094feec2b1fdca5ce097127
#
_entry.id   a24a3ee0f094feec2b1fdca5ce097127
#
_cell.length_a   1.000
_cell.length_b   1.000
_cell.length_c   1.000
_cell.angle_alpha   90.00
_cell.angle_beta   90.00
_cell.angle_gamma   90.00
#
_symmetry.space_group_name_H-M   'P 1'
#
loop_
_entity.id
_entity.type
_entity.pdbx_description
1 polymer ?
#
loop_
_entity_poly.entity_id
_entity_poly.type
_entity_poly.pdbx_seq_one_letter_code
_entity_poly.pdbx_strand_id
1 'polypeptide(L)'
;MNLLDILILVAMLSVFTVVFFAGVWRAIASVIALWVGLIGADIFGNPIGRLLHSIIPNIERWTADFIGFVLAFLIVGVAVMYLTLRSFRTLQARSGYQFDVRGGMPILIVTVLLAGFVSLASVTVFIELTAQTLDDIPAGESPDFATRQYHEATLRPATERLSEYVYDATGSWIPGGAPSVLAPED
;
A
#
# COMPACT_ATOMS: atom_id res chain seq x y z
N MET A 1 5.10 -3.78 23.31
CA MET A 1 4.34 -3.01 22.28
C MET A 1 4.66 -1.55 22.48
N ASN A 2 5.16 -0.92 21.45
CA ASN A 2 5.45 0.51 21.45
C ASN A 2 4.37 1.29 20.67
N LEU A 3 4.54 2.61 20.54
CA LEU A 3 3.57 3.45 19.83
C LEU A 3 3.39 3.02 18.37
N LEU A 4 4.47 2.59 17.70
CA LEU A 4 4.44 2.13 16.32
C LEU A 4 3.60 0.85 16.18
N ASP A 5 3.75 -0.12 17.09
CA ASP A 5 2.93 -1.34 17.08
C ASP A 5 1.44 -1.03 17.14
N ILE A 6 1.06 -0.05 17.98
CA ILE A 6 -0.33 0.39 18.12
C ILE A 6 -0.82 1.05 16.82
N LEU A 7 0.00 1.91 16.22
CA LEU A 7 -0.34 2.56 14.93
C LEU A 7 -0.52 1.54 13.82
N ILE A 8 0.38 0.54 13.74
CA ILE A 8 0.28 -0.56 12.79
C ILE A 8 -1.05 -1.30 12.95
N LEU A 9 -1.39 -1.71 14.16
CA LEU A 9 -2.63 -2.44 14.43
C LEU A 9 -3.87 -1.60 14.13
N VAL A 10 -3.87 -0.31 14.49
CA VAL A 10 -4.97 0.61 14.19
C VAL A 10 -5.11 0.82 12.68
N ALA A 11 -4.01 0.99 11.95
CA ALA A 11 -4.03 1.12 10.51
C ALA A 11 -4.55 -0.16 9.83
N MET A 12 -4.04 -1.33 10.25
CA MET A 12 -4.53 -2.63 9.74
C MET A 12 -6.02 -2.82 9.98
N LEU A 13 -6.49 -2.56 11.20
CA LEU A 13 -7.90 -2.71 11.55
C LEU A 13 -8.77 -1.71 10.78
N SER A 14 -8.29 -0.49 10.57
CA SER A 14 -9.01 0.55 9.82
C SER A 14 -9.17 0.15 8.35
N VAL A 15 -8.09 -0.24 7.67
CA VAL A 15 -8.13 -0.69 6.27
C VAL A 15 -8.99 -1.94 6.15
N PHE A 16 -8.81 -2.93 7.03
CA PHE A 16 -9.63 -4.14 7.06
C PHE A 16 -11.12 -3.81 7.17
N THR A 17 -11.48 -2.97 8.13
CA THR A 17 -12.87 -2.58 8.38
C THR A 17 -13.49 -1.90 7.16
N VAL A 18 -12.78 -0.93 6.57
CA VAL A 18 -13.26 -0.22 5.38
C VAL A 18 -13.48 -1.19 4.21
N VAL A 19 -12.51 -2.05 3.92
CA VAL A 19 -12.60 -3.01 2.80
C VAL A 19 -13.68 -4.07 3.07
N PHE A 20 -13.77 -4.59 4.31
CA PHE A 20 -14.76 -5.58 4.70
C PHE A 20 -16.18 -5.06 4.54
N PHE A 21 -16.51 -3.89 5.11
CA PHE A 21 -17.85 -3.29 5.00
C PHE A 21 -18.17 -2.80 3.58
N ALA A 22 -17.15 -2.57 2.77
CA ALA A 22 -17.34 -2.20 1.37
C ALA A 22 -17.88 -3.36 0.50
N GLY A 23 -17.72 -4.62 0.96
CA GLY A 23 -18.19 -5.82 0.29
C GLY A 23 -17.22 -6.39 -0.75
N VAL A 24 -17.47 -7.64 -1.18
CA VAL A 24 -16.53 -8.44 -2.00
C VAL A 24 -16.07 -7.74 -3.28
N TRP A 25 -16.95 -7.07 -4.00
CA TRP A 25 -16.60 -6.38 -5.25
C TRP A 25 -15.64 -5.22 -5.05
N ARG A 26 -15.84 -4.48 -3.97
CA ARG A 26 -14.91 -3.39 -3.61
C ARG A 26 -13.62 -3.95 -3.06
N ALA A 27 -13.65 -5.08 -2.35
CA ALA A 27 -12.45 -5.76 -1.89
C ALA A 27 -11.60 -6.22 -3.09
N ILE A 28 -12.19 -6.83 -4.12
CA ILE A 28 -11.49 -7.18 -5.37
C ILE A 28 -10.92 -5.92 -6.05
N ALA A 29 -11.73 -4.87 -6.17
CA ALA A 29 -11.26 -3.60 -6.74
C ALA A 29 -10.09 -3.00 -5.94
N SER A 30 -10.09 -3.14 -4.61
CA SER A 30 -9.01 -2.67 -3.75
C SER A 30 -7.72 -3.47 -3.97
N VAL A 31 -7.80 -4.80 -4.15
CA VAL A 31 -6.64 -5.62 -4.52
C VAL A 31 -6.03 -5.15 -5.84
N ILE A 32 -6.86 -4.98 -6.87
CA ILE A 32 -6.39 -4.51 -8.17
C ILE A 32 -5.77 -3.12 -8.07
N ALA A 33 -6.43 -2.21 -7.33
CA ALA A 33 -5.96 -0.85 -7.13
C ALA A 33 -4.64 -0.80 -6.36
N LEU A 34 -4.46 -1.66 -5.35
CA LEU A 34 -3.20 -1.80 -4.61
C LEU A 34 -2.05 -2.19 -5.56
N TRP A 35 -2.24 -3.28 -6.34
CA TRP A 35 -1.22 -3.76 -7.27
C TRP A 35 -0.84 -2.75 -8.33
N VAL A 36 -1.84 -2.24 -9.05
CA VAL A 36 -1.60 -1.27 -10.12
C VAL A 36 -1.10 0.06 -9.55
N GLY A 37 -1.55 0.42 -8.34
CA GLY A 37 -1.07 1.56 -7.59
C GLY A 37 0.42 1.47 -7.25
N LEU A 38 0.90 0.31 -6.81
CA LEU A 38 2.33 0.06 -6.54
C LEU A 38 3.17 0.17 -7.81
N ILE A 39 2.73 -0.48 -8.91
CA ILE A 39 3.40 -0.36 -10.21
C ILE A 39 3.45 1.11 -10.67
N GLY A 40 2.33 1.82 -10.53
CA GLY A 40 2.27 3.25 -10.87
C GLY A 40 3.16 4.11 -9.99
N ALA A 41 3.26 3.79 -8.70
CA ALA A 41 4.14 4.49 -7.78
C ALA A 41 5.62 4.31 -8.11
N ASP A 42 6.03 3.10 -8.50
CA ASP A 42 7.40 2.82 -8.94
C ASP A 42 7.75 3.59 -10.23
N ILE A 43 6.85 3.59 -11.22
CA ILE A 43 7.09 4.26 -12.51
C ILE A 43 7.07 5.79 -12.37
N PHE A 44 6.10 6.34 -11.64
CA PHE A 44 5.82 7.78 -11.59
C PHE A 44 6.35 8.47 -10.33
N GLY A 45 6.72 7.74 -9.27
CA GLY A 45 7.19 8.30 -8.01
C GLY A 45 8.41 9.18 -8.18
N ASN A 46 9.47 8.66 -8.79
CA ASN A 46 10.72 9.40 -9.06
C ASN A 46 10.52 10.64 -9.95
N PRO A 47 9.79 10.58 -11.09
CA PRO A 47 9.46 11.78 -11.86
C PRO A 47 8.72 12.85 -11.06
N ILE A 48 7.73 12.45 -10.25
CA ILE A 48 6.96 13.37 -9.41
C ILE A 48 7.85 13.94 -8.30
N GLY A 49 8.69 13.13 -7.66
CA GLY A 49 9.66 13.58 -6.65
C GLY A 49 10.63 14.64 -7.18
N ARG A 50 11.20 14.43 -8.38
CA ARG A 50 12.06 15.41 -9.04
C ARG A 50 11.32 16.72 -9.34
N LEU A 51 10.06 16.62 -9.76
CA LEU A 51 9.23 17.78 -10.05
C LEU A 51 8.93 18.57 -8.76
N LEU A 52 8.61 17.90 -7.67
CA LEU A 52 8.42 18.49 -6.35
C LEU A 52 9.70 19.19 -5.85
N HIS A 53 10.84 18.54 -5.95
CA HIS A 53 12.12 19.15 -5.57
C HIS A 53 12.47 20.39 -6.41
N SER A 54 12.08 20.39 -7.69
CA SER A 54 12.29 21.57 -8.56
C SER A 54 11.40 22.76 -8.21
N ILE A 55 10.18 22.49 -7.70
CA ILE A 55 9.21 23.54 -7.31
C ILE A 55 9.52 24.06 -5.91
N ILE A 56 9.98 23.20 -5.03
CA ILE A 56 10.26 23.51 -3.62
C ILE A 56 11.72 23.15 -3.31
N PRO A 57 12.67 24.05 -3.62
CA PRO A 57 14.10 23.74 -3.49
C PRO A 57 14.58 23.45 -2.06
N ASN A 58 13.78 23.83 -1.04
CA ASN A 58 14.10 23.62 0.37
C ASN A 58 13.67 22.24 0.89
N ILE A 59 12.98 21.42 0.07
CA ILE A 59 12.65 20.04 0.45
C ILE A 59 13.87 19.17 0.15
N GLU A 60 14.28 18.38 1.11
CA GLU A 60 15.30 17.34 0.91
C GLU A 60 14.85 16.34 -0.15
N ARG A 61 15.79 15.84 -0.94
CA ARG A 61 15.49 14.99 -2.10
C ARG A 61 14.74 13.73 -1.70
N TRP A 62 15.15 13.08 -0.61
CA TRP A 62 14.49 11.87 -0.11
C TRP A 62 13.02 12.13 0.28
N THR A 63 12.73 13.28 0.93
CA THR A 63 11.34 13.68 1.25
C THR A 63 10.52 13.91 0.00
N ALA A 64 11.11 14.52 -1.04
CA ALA A 64 10.43 14.75 -2.30
C ALA A 64 10.13 13.43 -3.02
N ASP A 65 11.06 12.49 -3.02
CA ASP A 65 10.90 11.16 -3.63
C ASP A 65 9.84 10.33 -2.88
N PHE A 66 9.83 10.36 -1.53
CA PHE A 66 8.78 9.74 -0.71
C PHE A 66 7.39 10.31 -1.00
N ILE A 67 7.26 11.65 -0.98
CA ILE A 67 5.98 12.30 -1.31
C ILE A 67 5.57 11.97 -2.74
N GLY A 68 6.51 11.96 -3.68
CA GLY A 68 6.29 11.58 -5.06
C GLY A 68 5.73 10.16 -5.21
N PHE A 69 6.31 9.20 -4.48
CA PHE A 69 5.83 7.83 -4.46
C PHE A 69 4.40 7.74 -3.89
N VAL A 70 4.16 8.35 -2.73
CA VAL A 70 2.83 8.34 -2.09
C VAL A 70 1.77 8.99 -2.98
N LEU A 71 2.09 10.12 -3.60
CA LEU A 71 1.19 10.79 -4.54
C LEU A 71 0.89 9.94 -5.77
N ALA A 72 1.91 9.34 -6.39
CA ALA A 72 1.74 8.45 -7.52
C ALA A 72 0.85 7.25 -7.16
N PHE A 73 1.13 6.61 -6.01
CA PHE A 73 0.34 5.50 -5.48
C PHE A 73 -1.14 5.88 -5.31
N LEU A 74 -1.41 7.02 -4.67
CA LEU A 74 -2.77 7.49 -4.43
C LEU A 74 -3.49 7.82 -5.74
N ILE A 75 -2.85 8.57 -6.64
CA ILE A 75 -3.47 8.98 -7.91
C ILE A 75 -3.80 7.75 -8.75
N VAL A 76 -2.85 6.85 -8.97
CA VAL A 76 -3.04 5.66 -9.78
C VAL A 76 -4.01 4.70 -9.09
N GLY A 77 -3.85 4.44 -7.79
CA GLY A 77 -4.71 3.54 -7.02
C GLY A 77 -6.18 4.01 -7.02
N VAL A 78 -6.42 5.29 -6.76
CA VAL A 78 -7.78 5.87 -6.78
C VAL A 78 -8.38 5.84 -8.18
N ALA A 79 -7.60 6.16 -9.22
CA ALA A 79 -8.06 6.11 -10.61
C ALA A 79 -8.45 4.68 -11.01
N VAL A 80 -7.62 3.69 -10.70
CA VAL A 80 -7.88 2.27 -10.99
C VAL A 80 -9.10 1.77 -10.19
N MET A 81 -9.19 2.10 -8.91
CA MET A 81 -10.34 1.75 -8.08
C MET A 81 -11.65 2.32 -8.65
N TYR A 82 -11.62 3.60 -9.04
CA TYR A 82 -12.79 4.26 -9.67
C TYR A 82 -13.18 3.58 -10.98
N LEU A 83 -12.22 3.32 -11.88
CA LEU A 83 -12.47 2.67 -13.18
C LEU A 83 -13.00 1.25 -12.99
N THR A 84 -12.43 0.47 -12.06
CA THR A 84 -12.86 -0.89 -11.75
C THR A 84 -14.29 -0.89 -11.22
N LEU A 85 -14.62 -0.03 -10.27
CA LEU A 85 -15.98 0.06 -9.71
C LEU A 85 -17.00 0.53 -10.76
N ARG A 86 -16.61 1.47 -11.64
CA ARG A 86 -17.45 1.92 -12.74
C ARG A 86 -17.72 0.80 -13.73
N SER A 87 -16.69 0.02 -14.08
CA SER A 87 -16.82 -1.14 -14.97
C SER A 87 -17.75 -2.21 -14.40
N PHE A 88 -17.64 -2.52 -13.13
CA PHE A 88 -18.57 -3.45 -12.46
C PHE A 88 -20.03 -2.98 -12.51
N ARG A 89 -20.28 -1.68 -12.21
CA ARG A 89 -21.64 -1.12 -12.31
C ARG A 89 -22.22 -1.22 -13.72
N THR A 90 -21.40 -0.98 -14.73
CA THR A 90 -21.81 -1.06 -16.13
C THR A 90 -22.12 -2.51 -16.54
N LEU A 91 -21.31 -3.47 -16.06
CA LEU A 91 -21.56 -4.90 -16.30
C LEU A 91 -22.84 -5.38 -15.62
N GLN A 92 -23.09 -4.98 -14.37
CA GLN A 92 -24.34 -5.28 -13.68
C GLN A 92 -25.56 -4.74 -14.41
N ALA A 93 -25.49 -3.50 -14.89
CA ALA A 93 -26.60 -2.87 -15.63
C ALA A 93 -26.89 -3.58 -16.96
N ARG A 94 -25.87 -4.13 -17.62
CA ARG A 94 -26.01 -4.81 -18.92
C ARG A 94 -26.42 -6.27 -18.81
N SER A 95 -25.94 -6.97 -17.78
CA SER A 95 -26.18 -8.42 -17.64
C SER A 95 -27.53 -8.74 -17.01
N GLY A 96 -28.22 -7.78 -16.39
CA GLY A 96 -29.42 -8.03 -15.60
C GLY A 96 -29.16 -8.88 -14.33
N TYR A 97 -27.93 -9.36 -14.17
CA TYR A 97 -27.49 -10.09 -12.99
C TYR A 97 -27.36 -9.11 -11.83
N GLN A 98 -28.33 -9.13 -10.95
CA GLN A 98 -28.12 -8.63 -9.60
C GLN A 98 -27.16 -9.61 -8.94
N PHE A 99 -25.86 -9.26 -8.90
CA PHE A 99 -24.92 -9.94 -8.02
C PHE A 99 -25.39 -9.64 -6.60
N ASP A 100 -26.29 -10.48 -6.11
CA ASP A 100 -26.84 -10.33 -4.77
C ASP A 100 -25.70 -10.63 -3.79
N VAL A 101 -25.20 -9.56 -3.18
CA VAL A 101 -24.09 -9.57 -2.19
C VAL A 101 -24.51 -10.34 -0.91
N ARG A 102 -25.75 -10.78 -0.82
CA ARG A 102 -26.28 -11.63 0.26
C ARG A 102 -25.97 -13.12 0.10
N GLY A 103 -25.01 -13.46 -0.74
CA GLY A 103 -24.56 -14.83 -0.95
C GLY A 103 -23.78 -15.36 0.25
N GLY A 104 -24.48 -15.87 1.23
CA GLY A 104 -24.07 -16.78 2.29
C GLY A 104 -22.62 -16.78 2.80
N MET A 105 -22.30 -17.75 3.66
CA MET A 105 -20.97 -17.99 4.26
C MET A 105 -19.76 -17.90 3.29
N PRO A 106 -19.80 -18.46 2.06
CA PRO A 106 -18.64 -18.43 1.17
C PRO A 106 -18.20 -17.02 0.76
N ILE A 107 -19.16 -16.13 0.45
CA ILE A 107 -18.84 -14.75 0.06
C ILE A 107 -18.27 -13.96 1.24
N LEU A 108 -18.77 -14.20 2.44
CA LEU A 108 -18.24 -13.60 3.66
C LEU A 108 -16.78 -14.01 3.89
N ILE A 109 -16.47 -15.31 3.77
CA ILE A 109 -15.10 -15.82 3.92
C ILE A 109 -14.18 -15.17 2.89
N VAL A 110 -14.56 -15.13 1.63
CA VAL A 110 -13.77 -14.48 0.57
C VAL A 110 -13.56 -13.00 0.87
N THR A 111 -14.59 -12.29 1.34
CA THR A 111 -14.48 -10.87 1.69
C THR A 111 -13.51 -10.66 2.85
N VAL A 112 -13.54 -11.50 3.89
CA VAL A 112 -12.63 -11.46 5.03
C VAL A 112 -11.17 -11.69 4.57
N LEU A 113 -10.95 -12.70 3.73
CA LEU A 113 -9.61 -13.02 3.21
C LEU A 113 -9.05 -11.88 2.36
N LEU A 114 -9.86 -11.33 1.45
CA LEU A 114 -9.45 -10.19 0.61
C LEU A 114 -9.20 -8.93 1.45
N ALA A 115 -10.07 -8.63 2.40
CA ALA A 115 -9.89 -7.48 3.30
C ALA A 115 -8.64 -7.63 4.16
N GLY A 116 -8.38 -8.84 4.67
CA GLY A 116 -7.15 -9.16 5.41
C GLY A 116 -5.91 -8.98 4.55
N PHE A 117 -5.93 -9.51 3.33
CA PHE A 117 -4.81 -9.38 2.38
C PHE A 117 -4.53 -7.90 2.04
N VAL A 118 -5.54 -7.12 1.67
CA VAL A 118 -5.37 -5.68 1.36
C VAL A 118 -4.85 -4.91 2.56
N SER A 119 -5.37 -5.21 3.76
CA SER A 119 -4.93 -4.57 4.99
C SER A 119 -3.45 -4.86 5.28
N LEU A 120 -3.06 -6.13 5.26
CA LEU A 120 -1.68 -6.56 5.47
C LEU A 120 -0.74 -5.94 4.44
N ALA A 121 -1.03 -6.10 3.16
CA ALA A 121 -0.19 -5.59 2.08
C ALA A 121 -0.04 -4.06 2.13
N SER A 122 -1.13 -3.32 2.34
CA SER A 122 -1.08 -1.85 2.41
C SER A 122 -0.20 -1.37 3.57
N VAL A 123 -0.40 -1.96 4.77
CA VAL A 123 0.35 -1.54 5.96
C VAL A 123 1.83 -1.92 5.85
N THR A 124 2.13 -3.12 5.31
CA THR A 124 3.51 -3.55 5.07
C THR A 124 4.25 -2.58 4.14
N VAL A 125 3.63 -2.21 3.02
CA VAL A 125 4.23 -1.23 2.09
C VAL A 125 4.49 0.11 2.77
N PHE A 126 3.56 0.62 3.58
CA PHE A 126 3.75 1.87 4.29
C PHE A 126 4.86 1.80 5.34
N ILE A 127 5.01 0.68 6.04
CA ILE A 127 6.07 0.48 7.03
C ILE A 127 7.41 0.44 6.33
N GLU A 128 7.53 -0.31 5.24
CA GLU A 128 8.76 -0.46 4.46
C GLU A 128 9.21 0.90 3.90
N LEU A 129 8.28 1.67 3.31
CA LEU A 129 8.54 3.04 2.88
C LEU A 129 9.04 3.92 4.01
N THR A 130 8.45 3.78 5.21
CA THR A 130 8.86 4.57 6.38
C THR A 130 10.25 4.15 6.84
N ALA A 131 10.56 2.86 6.81
CA ALA A 131 11.88 2.33 7.16
C ALA A 131 12.96 2.90 6.25
N GLN A 132 12.79 2.78 4.93
CA GLN A 132 13.75 3.31 3.95
C GLN A 132 13.95 4.82 4.08
N THR A 133 12.85 5.57 4.33
CA THR A 133 13.00 7.01 4.56
C THR A 133 13.76 7.34 5.84
N LEU A 134 13.66 6.51 6.89
CA LEU A 134 14.43 6.71 8.13
C LEU A 134 15.91 6.37 7.94
N ASP A 135 16.23 5.36 7.12
CA ASP A 135 17.60 4.95 6.85
C ASP A 135 18.34 5.94 5.90
N ASP A 136 17.60 6.62 5.02
CA ASP A 136 18.13 7.67 4.13
C ASP A 136 18.41 9.00 4.85
N ILE A 137 17.97 9.17 6.10
CA ILE A 137 18.25 10.39 6.88
C ILE A 137 19.71 10.35 7.40
N PRO A 138 20.53 11.41 7.16
CA PRO A 138 21.90 11.47 7.66
C PRO A 138 21.98 11.26 9.17
N ALA A 139 22.98 10.52 9.61
CA ALA A 139 23.21 10.26 11.03
C ALA A 139 23.36 11.58 11.81
N GLY A 140 22.45 11.85 12.74
CA GLY A 140 22.38 13.08 13.55
C GLY A 140 21.20 14.00 13.23
N GLU A 141 20.47 13.79 12.13
CA GLU A 141 19.28 14.55 11.78
C GLU A 141 18.00 13.72 11.96
N SER A 142 18.11 12.39 12.06
CA SER A 142 16.94 11.53 12.33
C SER A 142 16.41 11.82 13.74
N PRO A 143 15.08 11.93 13.90
CA PRO A 143 14.50 12.04 15.23
C PRO A 143 14.79 10.73 16.00
N ASP A 144 15.66 10.77 16.99
CA ASP A 144 16.04 9.61 17.84
C ASP A 144 14.81 8.80 18.32
N PHE A 145 13.71 9.51 18.50
CA PHE A 145 12.44 8.90 18.88
C PHE A 145 11.87 7.98 17.81
N ALA A 146 11.83 8.41 16.54
CA ALA A 146 11.23 7.63 15.45
C ALA A 146 12.06 6.38 15.13
N THR A 147 13.38 6.54 15.04
CA THR A 147 14.33 5.45 14.81
C THR A 147 14.26 4.42 15.92
N ARG A 148 14.22 4.87 17.20
CA ARG A 148 14.09 3.97 18.36
C ARG A 148 12.76 3.21 18.32
N GLN A 149 11.63 3.89 18.05
CA GLN A 149 10.32 3.25 17.95
C GLN A 149 10.28 2.20 16.84
N TYR A 150 10.93 2.44 15.71
CA TYR A 150 11.02 1.49 14.62
C TYR A 150 11.84 0.24 15.00
N HIS A 151 13.04 0.42 15.55
CA HIS A 151 13.90 -0.70 15.94
C HIS A 151 13.36 -1.54 17.10
N GLU A 152 12.60 -0.93 18.01
CA GLU A 152 11.98 -1.62 19.16
C GLU A 152 10.58 -2.19 18.85
N ALA A 153 10.06 -2.02 17.63
CA ALA A 153 8.72 -2.49 17.28
C ALA A 153 8.65 -4.03 17.26
N THR A 154 7.72 -4.59 18.03
CA THR A 154 7.51 -6.03 18.15
C THR A 154 6.98 -6.65 16.85
N LEU A 155 6.25 -5.87 16.04
CA LEU A 155 5.67 -6.32 14.78
C LEU A 155 6.63 -6.20 13.60
N ARG A 156 7.78 -5.53 13.74
CA ARG A 156 8.79 -5.37 12.70
C ARG A 156 9.19 -6.69 12.01
N PRO A 157 9.56 -7.77 12.73
CA PRO A 157 9.95 -9.01 12.06
C PRO A 157 8.83 -9.68 11.25
N ALA A 158 7.57 -9.39 11.62
CA ALA A 158 6.42 -9.89 10.87
C ALA A 158 6.19 -9.08 9.59
N THR A 159 6.38 -7.75 9.63
CA THR A 159 6.26 -6.89 8.46
C THR A 159 7.41 -7.11 7.46
N GLU A 160 8.64 -7.30 7.91
CA GLU A 160 9.80 -7.64 7.07
C GLU A 160 9.57 -8.96 6.30
N ARG A 161 9.09 -10.00 6.96
CA ARG A 161 8.75 -11.27 6.28
C ARG A 161 7.61 -11.10 5.27
N LEU A 162 6.63 -10.27 5.59
CA LEU A 162 5.52 -10.00 4.67
C LEU A 162 5.97 -9.17 3.46
N SER A 163 6.92 -8.23 3.64
CA SER A 163 7.50 -7.47 2.53
C SER A 163 8.22 -8.38 1.55
N GLU A 164 8.99 -9.37 2.02
CA GLU A 164 9.60 -10.39 1.15
C GLU A 164 8.54 -11.13 0.29
N TYR A 165 7.44 -11.59 0.91
CA TYR A 165 6.38 -12.26 0.17
C TYR A 165 5.69 -11.34 -0.84
N VAL A 166 5.47 -10.08 -0.48
CA VAL A 166 4.91 -9.08 -1.40
C VAL A 166 5.90 -8.79 -2.52
N TYR A 167 7.20 -8.68 -2.22
CA TYR A 167 8.27 -8.50 -3.20
C TYR A 167 8.33 -9.66 -4.20
N ASP A 168 8.40 -10.90 -3.74
CA ASP A 168 8.44 -12.09 -4.59
C ASP A 168 7.18 -12.22 -5.46
N ALA A 169 6.04 -11.94 -4.87
CA ALA A 169 4.77 -11.99 -5.57
C ALA A 169 4.63 -10.85 -6.61
N THR A 170 5.18 -9.66 -6.35
CA THR A 170 5.15 -8.52 -7.29
C THR A 170 6.22 -8.61 -8.34
N GLY A 171 7.43 -9.03 -7.99
CA GLY A 171 8.60 -9.06 -8.87
C GLY A 171 8.41 -9.86 -10.13
N SER A 172 7.62 -10.94 -10.08
CA SER A 172 7.32 -11.79 -11.23
C SER A 172 6.37 -11.15 -12.26
N TRP A 173 5.65 -10.08 -11.89
CA TRP A 173 4.61 -9.44 -12.71
C TRP A 173 4.98 -8.04 -13.20
N ILE A 174 6.03 -7.44 -12.64
CA ILE A 174 6.46 -6.08 -12.98
C ILE A 174 7.58 -6.13 -14.02
N PRO A 175 7.38 -5.54 -15.23
CA PRO A 175 8.45 -5.39 -16.20
C PRO A 175 9.56 -4.51 -15.61
N GLY A 176 10.71 -5.10 -15.29
CA GLY A 176 11.83 -4.40 -14.66
C GLY A 176 12.15 -4.87 -13.24
N GLY A 177 11.35 -5.81 -12.69
CA GLY A 177 11.49 -6.33 -11.34
C GLY A 177 10.55 -5.67 -10.33
N ALA A 178 10.57 -6.14 -9.11
CA ALA A 178 9.79 -5.52 -8.03
C ALA A 178 10.32 -4.11 -7.73
N PRO A 179 9.45 -3.20 -7.22
CA PRO A 179 9.87 -1.87 -6.82
C PRO A 179 11.09 -1.92 -5.89
N SER A 180 12.07 -1.04 -6.13
CA SER A 180 13.27 -0.95 -5.29
C SER A 180 12.96 -0.71 -3.81
N VAL A 181 11.81 -0.10 -3.55
CA VAL A 181 11.24 0.14 -2.21
C VAL A 181 10.92 -1.17 -1.46
N LEU A 182 10.68 -2.26 -2.17
CA LEU A 182 10.38 -3.57 -1.57
C LEU A 182 11.57 -4.54 -1.65
N ALA A 183 12.71 -4.10 -2.21
CA ALA A 183 13.89 -4.93 -2.31
C ALA A 183 14.44 -5.26 -0.91
N PRO A 184 14.69 -6.55 -0.60
CA PRO A 184 15.35 -6.88 0.65
C PRO A 184 16.72 -6.21 0.70
N GLU A 185 17.08 -5.66 1.85
CA GLU A 185 18.45 -5.16 2.09
C GLU A 185 19.42 -6.33 2.06
N ASP A 186 20.43 -6.26 1.20
CA ASP A 186 21.54 -7.25 1.10
C ASP A 186 22.50 -7.15 2.30
#